data_662c79d6bf7854fce43dff5454b3173c
#
_entry.id   662c79d6bf7854fce43dff5454b3173c
#
_cell.length_a   1.000
_cell.length_b   1.000
_cell.length_c   1.000
_cell.angle_alpha   90.00
_cell.angle_beta   90.00
_cell.angle_gamma   90.00
#
_symmetry.space_group_name_H-M   'P 1'
#
loop_
_entity.id
_entity.type
_entity.pdbx_description
1 polymer ?
#
loop_
_entity_poly.entity_id
_entity_poly.type
_entity_poly.pdbx_seq_one_letter_code
_entity_poly.pdbx_strand_id
1 'polypeptide(L)'
;MEQDCDVLIAGGGPTGLTLAILLARRGLKVIVAEKEAAPYPLPRAAHIDHEGMRILQEAGAAEDVFATSRRVARYDFLNSRGKLLLRFDGVDRIGPGGWPSANMIHQPSVEAALRRSLQRYPDAVLNHGWEVGSFVDDGDGVTTRIGTPEGPKTIRSRFLIGADGARSPVRTAAGIAFDDLQFEEPWLVVDVLVDDETRLPAANLQICDPKRPTTCVLMGEGRHRWEFMILKGETAEQVSDDAFVATLLDPWDVKGAVRIERKAVYTFRARIADRWRAGNVLLAGDAAHQTPPFAGQGMCSGLRDAANLAWKLAAVVKDGAPDALLDSYQPERARNLRATIDMAIMMGRMVCTTNRWGALARDLKIGIARILGKQPNRPSGYPTIMEGLIIAESNAAGSYFPQPVAPDGTRLDDVLGAGCWLLSRDMLSAAPIRPFAPAIERWLDDRQSDAVLVRPDRYVFGTGDPRDLRAAWEEATRLRPAALGDPVAAAREDIRI
;
A
#
# COMPACT_ATOMS: atom_id res chain seq x y z
N MET A 1 -9.89 12.66 -31.73
CA MET A 1 -9.71 13.93 -30.98
C MET A 1 -8.33 13.89 -30.32
N GLU A 2 -7.64 14.99 -30.28
CA GLU A 2 -6.37 15.11 -29.58
C GLU A 2 -6.55 14.84 -28.09
N GLN A 3 -5.60 14.13 -27.47
CA GLN A 3 -5.65 13.80 -26.05
C GLN A 3 -4.95 14.87 -25.22
N ASP A 4 -5.58 15.31 -24.14
CA ASP A 4 -4.99 16.28 -23.20
C ASP A 4 -3.89 15.64 -22.35
N CYS A 5 -4.04 14.32 -22.01
CA CYS A 5 -3.07 13.52 -21.28
C CYS A 5 -3.23 12.04 -21.62
N ASP A 6 -2.21 11.24 -21.30
CA ASP A 6 -2.29 9.78 -21.42
C ASP A 6 -3.21 9.19 -20.34
N VAL A 7 -3.05 9.66 -19.10
CA VAL A 7 -3.80 9.15 -17.94
C VAL A 7 -4.35 10.31 -17.10
N LEU A 8 -5.67 10.28 -16.88
CA LEU A 8 -6.34 11.12 -15.91
C LEU A 8 -6.55 10.30 -14.62
N ILE A 9 -6.10 10.83 -13.49
CA ILE A 9 -6.27 10.19 -12.17
C ILE A 9 -7.24 11.03 -11.35
N ALA A 10 -8.33 10.44 -10.91
CA ALA A 10 -9.24 11.02 -9.94
C ALA A 10 -8.75 10.69 -8.51
N GLY A 11 -8.36 11.71 -7.75
CA GLY A 11 -7.87 11.61 -6.37
C GLY A 11 -6.37 11.78 -6.22
N GLY A 12 -5.98 12.79 -5.44
CA GLY A 12 -4.61 13.17 -5.07
C GLY A 12 -4.12 12.62 -3.73
N GLY A 13 -4.69 11.49 -3.27
CA GLY A 13 -4.23 10.76 -2.08
C GLY A 13 -2.97 9.92 -2.35
N PRO A 14 -2.49 9.14 -1.35
CA PRO A 14 -1.23 8.36 -1.47
C PRO A 14 -1.19 7.46 -2.71
N THR A 15 -2.28 6.75 -3.02
CA THR A 15 -2.36 5.85 -4.19
C THR A 15 -2.26 6.64 -5.51
N GLY A 16 -3.07 7.70 -5.66
CA GLY A 16 -3.11 8.49 -6.89
C GLY A 16 -1.80 9.24 -7.15
N LEU A 17 -1.21 9.85 -6.11
CA LEU A 17 0.09 10.53 -6.23
C LEU A 17 1.22 9.55 -6.58
N THR A 18 1.26 8.38 -5.94
CA THR A 18 2.26 7.35 -6.24
C THR A 18 2.11 6.87 -7.68
N LEU A 19 0.87 6.57 -8.12
CA LEU A 19 0.61 6.18 -9.51
C LEU A 19 1.06 7.27 -10.49
N ALA A 20 0.72 8.53 -10.23
CA ALA A 20 1.11 9.65 -11.08
C ALA A 20 2.62 9.76 -11.26
N ILE A 21 3.38 9.65 -10.14
CA ILE A 21 4.85 9.70 -10.18
C ILE A 21 5.41 8.52 -10.98
N LEU A 22 4.93 7.31 -10.71
CA LEU A 22 5.42 6.10 -11.39
C LEU A 22 5.11 6.11 -12.89
N LEU A 23 4.00 6.68 -13.32
CA LEU A 23 3.65 6.89 -14.73
C LEU A 23 4.54 7.97 -15.36
N ALA A 24 4.71 9.11 -14.70
CA ALA A 24 5.54 10.21 -15.18
C ALA A 24 7.02 9.81 -15.33
N ARG A 25 7.56 9.04 -14.38
CA ARG A 25 8.90 8.43 -14.52
C ARG A 25 9.05 7.58 -15.77
N ARG A 26 7.96 6.98 -16.23
CA ARG A 26 7.91 6.20 -17.47
C ARG A 26 7.58 7.07 -18.71
N GLY A 27 7.52 8.39 -18.50
CA GLY A 27 7.34 9.40 -19.54
C GLY A 27 5.92 9.50 -20.07
N LEU A 28 4.89 9.18 -19.26
CA LEU A 28 3.50 9.44 -19.59
C LEU A 28 3.08 10.84 -19.12
N LYS A 29 2.18 11.46 -19.89
CA LYS A 29 1.54 12.72 -19.52
C LYS A 29 0.35 12.43 -18.59
N VAL A 30 0.40 12.95 -17.37
CA VAL A 30 -0.56 12.63 -16.31
C VAL A 30 -1.23 13.89 -15.76
N ILE A 31 -2.55 13.85 -15.63
CA ILE A 31 -3.31 14.87 -14.89
C ILE A 31 -3.91 14.19 -13.66
N VAL A 32 -3.67 14.76 -12.47
CA VAL A 32 -4.32 14.36 -11.22
C VAL A 32 -5.36 15.41 -10.86
N ALA A 33 -6.62 14.98 -10.76
CA ALA A 33 -7.75 15.80 -10.32
C ALA A 33 -8.05 15.49 -8.85
N GLU A 34 -7.75 16.43 -7.95
CA GLU A 34 -8.06 16.34 -6.51
C GLU A 34 -9.17 17.32 -6.16
N LYS A 35 -10.29 16.82 -5.64
CA LYS A 35 -11.48 17.63 -5.34
C LYS A 35 -11.27 18.60 -4.19
N GLU A 36 -10.42 18.25 -3.22
CA GLU A 36 -10.14 19.15 -2.10
C GLU A 36 -9.28 20.34 -2.58
N ALA A 37 -9.67 21.55 -2.16
CA ALA A 37 -8.96 22.78 -2.54
C ALA A 37 -7.55 22.85 -1.92
N ALA A 38 -7.28 22.10 -0.88
CA ALA A 38 -5.99 22.02 -0.19
C ALA A 38 -5.73 20.59 0.30
N PRO A 39 -4.45 20.23 0.56
CA PRO A 39 -4.11 18.95 1.15
C PRO A 39 -4.85 18.71 2.47
N TYR A 40 -5.38 17.49 2.63
CA TYR A 40 -6.08 17.13 3.86
C TYR A 40 -5.07 17.04 5.02
N PRO A 41 -5.25 17.82 6.10
CA PRO A 41 -4.19 17.99 7.12
C PRO A 41 -4.14 16.86 8.15
N LEU A 42 -5.16 16.00 8.21
CA LEU A 42 -5.32 15.05 9.30
C LEU A 42 -5.00 13.61 8.87
N PRO A 43 -4.34 12.81 9.74
CA PRO A 43 -3.89 11.48 9.39
C PRO A 43 -5.05 10.49 9.29
N ARG A 44 -4.96 9.56 8.30
CA ARG A 44 -5.84 8.39 8.20
C ARG A 44 -5.03 7.12 8.48
N ALA A 45 -4.05 6.79 7.61
CA ALA A 45 -3.13 5.68 7.82
C ALA A 45 -2.03 6.05 8.83
N ALA A 46 -1.59 5.04 9.60
CA ALA A 46 -0.55 5.16 10.63
C ALA A 46 0.66 4.28 10.34
N HIS A 47 0.61 3.42 9.33
CA HIS A 47 1.61 2.39 9.08
C HIS A 47 1.91 2.24 7.59
N ILE A 48 3.20 1.98 7.28
CA ILE A 48 3.67 1.55 5.97
C ILE A 48 4.68 0.41 6.14
N ASP A 49 4.55 -0.63 5.32
CA ASP A 49 5.45 -1.78 5.35
C ASP A 49 6.66 -1.62 4.42
N HIS A 50 7.58 -2.59 4.44
CA HIS A 50 8.80 -2.58 3.63
C HIS A 50 8.53 -2.57 2.11
N GLU A 51 7.42 -3.16 1.63
CA GLU A 51 7.05 -3.11 0.21
C GLU A 51 6.56 -1.71 -0.15
N GLY A 52 5.67 -1.13 0.68
CA GLY A 52 5.22 0.25 0.51
C GLY A 52 6.39 1.24 0.49
N MET A 53 7.38 1.06 1.38
CA MET A 53 8.59 1.87 1.40
C MET A 53 9.43 1.71 0.13
N ARG A 54 9.56 0.47 -0.41
CA ARG A 54 10.27 0.23 -1.67
C ARG A 54 9.55 0.85 -2.88
N ILE A 55 8.21 0.87 -2.87
CA ILE A 55 7.42 1.57 -3.88
C ILE A 55 7.64 3.08 -3.79
N LEU A 56 7.68 3.62 -2.56
CA LEU A 56 8.02 5.03 -2.34
C LEU A 56 9.49 5.34 -2.71
N GLN A 57 10.41 4.39 -2.60
CA GLN A 57 11.80 4.53 -3.09
C GLN A 57 11.78 4.71 -4.61
N GLU A 58 11.06 3.89 -5.35
CA GLU A 58 10.90 4.07 -6.79
C GLU A 58 10.21 5.42 -7.11
N ALA A 59 9.26 5.85 -6.30
CA ALA A 59 8.63 7.16 -6.43
C ALA A 59 9.51 8.32 -5.96
N GLY A 60 10.73 8.09 -5.44
CA GLY A 60 11.66 9.13 -4.97
C GLY A 60 11.20 9.88 -3.73
N ALA A 61 10.38 9.25 -2.87
CA ALA A 61 9.82 9.83 -1.65
C ALA A 61 10.23 9.07 -0.36
N ALA A 62 10.88 7.90 -0.48
CA ALA A 62 11.08 7.00 0.66
C ALA A 62 11.96 7.62 1.76
N GLU A 63 13.06 8.28 1.43
CA GLU A 63 13.97 8.85 2.44
C GLU A 63 13.28 9.97 3.24
N ASP A 64 12.52 10.84 2.58
CA ASP A 64 11.73 11.89 3.24
C ASP A 64 10.68 11.30 4.19
N VAL A 65 10.01 10.21 3.77
CA VAL A 65 9.03 9.50 4.59
C VAL A 65 9.71 8.81 5.76
N PHE A 66 10.84 8.15 5.52
CA PHE A 66 11.57 7.45 6.56
C PHE A 66 12.11 8.39 7.63
N ALA A 67 12.60 9.56 7.24
CA ALA A 67 13.11 10.59 8.15
C ALA A 67 12.07 11.08 9.17
N THR A 68 10.77 11.02 8.83
CA THR A 68 9.66 11.44 9.71
C THR A 68 8.88 10.26 10.30
N SER A 69 9.30 9.02 10.01
CA SER A 69 8.69 7.81 10.53
C SER A 69 9.30 7.39 11.88
N ARG A 70 8.52 6.62 12.65
CA ARG A 70 9.01 6.00 13.88
C ARG A 70 9.06 4.49 13.71
N ARG A 71 10.11 3.87 14.26
CA ARG A 71 10.21 2.41 14.34
C ARG A 71 9.51 1.92 15.59
N VAL A 72 8.86 0.78 15.49
CA VAL A 72 8.28 0.08 16.63
C VAL A 72 8.77 -1.37 16.60
N ALA A 73 9.35 -1.83 17.71
CA ALA A 73 9.96 -3.16 17.76
C ALA A 73 8.91 -4.27 17.85
N ARG A 74 7.72 -3.97 18.37
CA ARG A 74 6.70 -5.00 18.62
C ARG A 74 5.27 -4.46 18.55
N TYR A 75 4.35 -5.38 18.28
CA TYR A 75 2.92 -5.15 18.31
C TYR A 75 2.26 -6.24 19.16
N ASP A 76 1.64 -5.86 20.28
CA ASP A 76 1.11 -6.76 21.30
C ASP A 76 -0.42 -6.74 21.31
N PHE A 77 -1.03 -7.93 21.37
CA PHE A 77 -2.44 -8.12 21.63
C PHE A 77 -2.59 -8.58 23.08
N LEU A 78 -3.27 -7.79 23.88
CA LEU A 78 -3.45 -8.02 25.31
C LEU A 78 -4.94 -8.27 25.63
N ASN A 79 -5.22 -9.14 26.57
CA ASN A 79 -6.57 -9.28 27.08
C ASN A 79 -6.89 -8.19 28.14
N SER A 80 -8.11 -8.18 28.67
CA SER A 80 -8.59 -7.23 29.70
C SER A 80 -7.78 -7.20 31.00
N ARG A 81 -6.90 -8.20 31.21
CA ARG A 81 -6.02 -8.29 32.39
C ARG A 81 -4.57 -7.97 32.04
N GLY A 82 -4.30 -7.43 30.87
CA GLY A 82 -2.95 -7.15 30.37
C GLY A 82 -2.14 -8.40 30.00
N LYS A 83 -2.76 -9.60 29.98
CA LYS A 83 -2.06 -10.83 29.59
C LYS A 83 -1.90 -10.88 28.06
N LEU A 84 -0.69 -11.20 27.62
CA LEU A 84 -0.35 -11.31 26.21
C LEU A 84 -1.11 -12.45 25.54
N LEU A 85 -1.86 -12.13 24.47
CA LEU A 85 -2.55 -13.09 23.59
C LEU A 85 -1.68 -13.42 22.36
N LEU A 86 -1.19 -12.40 21.67
CA LEU A 86 -0.38 -12.52 20.45
C LEU A 86 0.67 -11.42 20.43
N ARG A 87 1.84 -11.70 19.87
CA ARG A 87 2.92 -10.73 19.68
C ARG A 87 3.53 -10.85 18.30
N PHE A 88 3.75 -9.72 17.66
CA PHE A 88 4.62 -9.59 16.50
C PHE A 88 5.89 -8.87 16.95
N ASP A 89 7.01 -9.60 16.98
CA ASP A 89 8.32 -9.08 17.37
C ASP A 89 9.19 -8.82 16.15
N GLY A 90 10.13 -7.88 16.30
CA GLY A 90 11.16 -7.59 15.30
C GLY A 90 10.59 -6.96 14.03
N VAL A 91 9.46 -6.25 14.17
CA VAL A 91 8.84 -5.55 13.04
C VAL A 91 9.62 -4.30 12.62
N ASP A 92 10.59 -3.88 13.43
CA ASP A 92 11.58 -2.83 13.12
C ASP A 92 12.78 -3.34 12.31
N ARG A 93 12.90 -4.68 12.12
CA ARG A 93 13.99 -5.27 11.34
C ARG A 93 13.76 -5.05 9.85
N ILE A 94 14.88 -4.98 9.12
CA ILE A 94 14.83 -4.87 7.66
C ILE A 94 14.11 -6.08 7.08
N GLY A 95 13.03 -5.82 6.37
CA GLY A 95 12.25 -6.80 5.65
C GLY A 95 12.79 -7.06 4.24
N PRO A 96 12.16 -8.00 3.50
CA PRO A 96 12.57 -8.34 2.14
C PRO A 96 12.64 -7.15 1.16
N GLY A 97 11.88 -6.08 1.39
CA GLY A 97 11.92 -4.86 0.57
C GLY A 97 13.11 -3.93 0.84
N GLY A 98 14.07 -4.31 1.70
CA GLY A 98 15.24 -3.49 2.02
C GLY A 98 14.96 -2.32 2.97
N TRP A 99 13.77 -2.27 3.56
CA TRP A 99 13.29 -1.30 4.54
C TRP A 99 12.79 -2.01 5.81
N PRO A 100 12.64 -1.32 6.95
CA PRO A 100 11.99 -1.92 8.12
C PRO A 100 10.61 -2.47 7.80
N SER A 101 10.27 -3.62 8.40
CA SER A 101 8.99 -4.31 8.13
C SER A 101 7.77 -3.50 8.57
N ALA A 102 7.93 -2.60 9.55
CA ALA A 102 6.89 -1.67 9.96
C ALA A 102 7.50 -0.28 10.22
N ASN A 103 6.94 0.72 9.58
CA ASN A 103 7.28 2.14 9.78
C ASN A 103 5.99 2.86 10.16
N MET A 104 6.00 3.48 11.34
CA MET A 104 4.86 4.26 11.82
C MET A 104 4.96 5.67 11.26
N ILE A 105 3.92 6.11 10.57
CA ILE A 105 3.93 7.31 9.76
C ILE A 105 2.86 8.32 10.18
N HIS A 106 3.05 9.56 9.73
CA HIS A 106 2.02 10.58 9.65
C HIS A 106 1.64 10.74 8.18
N GLN A 107 0.44 10.29 7.78
CA GLN A 107 0.04 10.27 6.35
C GLN A 107 0.17 11.63 5.65
N PRO A 108 -0.18 12.79 6.24
CA PRO A 108 0.03 14.09 5.59
C PRO A 108 1.51 14.35 5.24
N SER A 109 2.47 13.87 6.05
CA SER A 109 3.91 13.95 5.73
C SER A 109 4.29 13.07 4.54
N VAL A 110 3.70 11.87 4.43
CA VAL A 110 3.87 10.98 3.26
C VAL A 110 3.34 11.66 1.99
N GLU A 111 2.14 12.22 2.05
CA GLU A 111 1.55 12.93 0.91
C GLU A 111 2.35 14.19 0.53
N ALA A 112 2.90 14.91 1.52
CA ALA A 112 3.77 16.05 1.25
C ALA A 112 5.06 15.62 0.53
N ALA A 113 5.69 14.50 0.94
CA ALA A 113 6.85 13.93 0.26
C ALA A 113 6.53 13.51 -1.18
N LEU A 114 5.38 12.85 -1.40
CA LEU A 114 4.91 12.49 -2.73
C LEU A 114 4.67 13.73 -3.61
N ARG A 115 4.02 14.78 -3.08
CA ARG A 115 3.81 16.03 -3.84
C ARG A 115 5.14 16.68 -4.23
N ARG A 116 6.14 16.72 -3.33
CA ARG A 116 7.48 17.22 -3.68
C ARG A 116 8.13 16.36 -4.77
N SER A 117 7.99 15.05 -4.70
CA SER A 117 8.51 14.16 -5.74
C SER A 117 7.81 14.38 -7.09
N LEU A 118 6.48 14.54 -7.10
CA LEU A 118 5.71 14.79 -8.33
C LEU A 118 6.18 16.05 -9.07
N GLN A 119 6.56 17.11 -8.35
CA GLN A 119 7.05 18.36 -8.91
C GLN A 119 8.32 18.23 -9.77
N ARG A 120 9.04 17.11 -9.66
CA ARG A 120 10.22 16.81 -10.52
C ARG A 120 9.81 16.42 -11.94
N TYR A 121 8.53 16.14 -12.17
CA TYR A 121 8.01 15.65 -13.45
C TYR A 121 7.07 16.67 -14.07
N PRO A 122 7.52 17.46 -15.08
CA PRO A 122 6.71 18.50 -15.68
C PRO A 122 5.47 17.97 -16.43
N ASP A 123 5.52 16.69 -16.86
CA ASP A 123 4.42 16.03 -17.54
C ASP A 123 3.36 15.46 -16.57
N ALA A 124 3.52 15.64 -15.27
CA ALA A 124 2.54 15.22 -14.25
C ALA A 124 2.04 16.43 -13.45
N VAL A 125 0.77 16.77 -13.61
CA VAL A 125 0.18 17.96 -12.99
C VAL A 125 -0.89 17.56 -11.99
N LEU A 126 -0.74 18.03 -10.74
CA LEU A 126 -1.77 17.91 -9.69
C LEU A 126 -2.60 19.20 -9.64
N ASN A 127 -3.91 19.06 -9.84
CA ASN A 127 -4.86 20.16 -9.76
C ASN A 127 -5.78 19.98 -8.56
N HIS A 128 -5.70 20.92 -7.62
CA HIS A 128 -6.61 21.01 -6.47
C HIS A 128 -7.91 21.71 -6.84
N GLY A 129 -9.02 21.36 -6.16
CA GLY A 129 -10.34 21.87 -6.46
C GLY A 129 -10.93 21.30 -7.76
N TRP A 130 -10.33 20.23 -8.31
CA TRP A 130 -10.82 19.56 -9.51
C TRP A 130 -11.60 18.31 -9.14
N GLU A 131 -12.91 18.33 -9.34
CA GLU A 131 -13.80 17.23 -9.04
C GLU A 131 -14.22 16.50 -10.33
N VAL A 132 -13.88 15.23 -10.43
CA VAL A 132 -14.31 14.37 -11.54
C VAL A 132 -15.82 14.15 -11.43
N GLY A 133 -16.56 14.56 -12.48
CA GLY A 133 -17.99 14.39 -12.59
C GLY A 133 -18.36 13.18 -13.46
N SER A 134 -19.00 13.43 -14.60
CA SER A 134 -19.37 12.40 -15.57
C SER A 134 -18.26 12.13 -16.58
N PHE A 135 -18.25 10.92 -17.13
CA PHE A 135 -17.33 10.56 -18.21
C PHE A 135 -18.03 9.66 -19.25
N VAL A 136 -17.43 9.61 -20.43
CA VAL A 136 -17.83 8.71 -21.51
C VAL A 136 -16.56 8.02 -22.03
N ASP A 137 -16.58 6.70 -22.03
CA ASP A 137 -15.56 5.84 -22.67
C ASP A 137 -16.09 5.44 -24.06
N ASP A 138 -15.37 5.80 -25.11
CA ASP A 138 -15.73 5.47 -26.50
C ASP A 138 -14.88 4.36 -27.10
N GLY A 139 -14.07 3.68 -26.28
CA GLY A 139 -13.15 2.61 -26.66
C GLY A 139 -11.76 3.10 -27.07
N ASP A 140 -11.64 4.30 -27.62
CA ASP A 140 -10.35 4.93 -27.97
C ASP A 140 -9.79 5.81 -26.84
N GLY A 141 -10.60 6.06 -25.80
CA GLY A 141 -10.24 6.84 -24.63
C GLY A 141 -11.45 7.34 -23.87
N VAL A 142 -11.21 8.14 -22.83
CA VAL A 142 -12.22 8.63 -21.91
C VAL A 142 -12.32 10.14 -21.98
N THR A 143 -13.51 10.64 -22.28
CA THR A 143 -13.85 12.08 -22.20
C THR A 143 -14.50 12.35 -20.85
N THR A 144 -13.82 13.07 -19.99
CA THR A 144 -14.23 13.34 -18.60
C THR A 144 -14.59 14.79 -18.39
N ARG A 145 -15.76 15.05 -17.80
CA ARG A 145 -16.18 16.38 -17.36
C ARG A 145 -15.74 16.61 -15.92
N ILE A 146 -15.02 17.68 -15.70
CA ILE A 146 -14.42 18.03 -14.39
C ILE A 146 -14.98 19.37 -13.95
N GLY A 147 -15.47 19.45 -12.70
CA GLY A 147 -15.73 20.70 -12.02
C GLY A 147 -14.43 21.32 -11.54
N THR A 148 -14.18 22.59 -11.88
CA THR A 148 -13.00 23.33 -11.41
C THR A 148 -13.42 24.67 -10.81
N PRO A 149 -12.56 25.34 -10.02
CA PRO A 149 -12.85 26.67 -9.47
C PRO A 149 -13.20 27.72 -10.54
N GLU A 150 -12.62 27.55 -11.75
CA GLU A 150 -12.86 28.48 -12.88
C GLU A 150 -14.08 28.08 -13.73
N GLY A 151 -14.79 27.02 -13.38
CA GLY A 151 -15.91 26.46 -14.10
C GLY A 151 -15.62 25.06 -14.69
N PRO A 152 -16.62 24.46 -15.35
CA PRO A 152 -16.46 23.07 -15.83
C PRO A 152 -15.47 23.01 -17.00
N LYS A 153 -14.59 22.00 -16.98
CA LYS A 153 -13.66 21.65 -18.05
C LYS A 153 -13.95 20.24 -18.57
N THR A 154 -13.53 19.98 -19.79
CA THR A 154 -13.56 18.63 -20.38
C THR A 154 -12.12 18.21 -20.65
N ILE A 155 -11.75 17.01 -20.19
CA ILE A 155 -10.41 16.41 -20.37
C ILE A 155 -10.57 15.11 -21.16
N ARG A 156 -9.77 14.96 -22.21
CA ARG A 156 -9.66 13.72 -22.98
C ARG A 156 -8.38 12.97 -22.58
N SER A 157 -8.52 11.75 -22.09
CA SER A 157 -7.40 10.88 -21.73
C SER A 157 -7.51 9.51 -22.40
N ARG A 158 -6.41 8.78 -22.53
CA ARG A 158 -6.46 7.37 -22.95
C ARG A 158 -7.11 6.51 -21.86
N PHE A 159 -6.73 6.74 -20.59
CA PHE A 159 -7.28 6.05 -19.43
C PHE A 159 -7.74 7.02 -18.35
N LEU A 160 -8.82 6.63 -17.64
CA LEU A 160 -9.28 7.27 -16.40
C LEU A 160 -9.06 6.30 -15.24
N ILE A 161 -8.35 6.75 -14.19
CA ILE A 161 -8.10 5.94 -13.00
C ILE A 161 -8.83 6.55 -11.80
N GLY A 162 -9.76 5.79 -11.23
CA GLY A 162 -10.41 6.13 -9.95
C GLY A 162 -9.52 5.74 -8.78
N ALA A 163 -8.84 6.71 -8.17
CA ALA A 163 -8.11 6.62 -6.91
C ALA A 163 -8.73 7.56 -5.85
N ASP A 164 -10.03 7.80 -5.96
CA ASP A 164 -10.86 8.82 -5.32
C ASP A 164 -11.51 8.33 -4.00
N GLY A 165 -10.98 7.25 -3.46
CA GLY A 165 -11.27 6.77 -2.11
C GLY A 165 -12.55 5.94 -2.00
N ALA A 166 -12.91 5.62 -0.77
CA ALA A 166 -13.97 4.66 -0.42
C ALA A 166 -15.35 4.99 -0.99
N ARG A 167 -15.64 6.28 -1.22
CA ARG A 167 -16.91 6.77 -1.79
C ARG A 167 -16.79 7.12 -3.28
N SER A 168 -15.88 6.50 -3.98
CA SER A 168 -15.49 6.77 -5.38
C SER A 168 -16.67 7.11 -6.30
N PRO A 169 -16.78 8.36 -6.79
CA PRO A 169 -17.67 8.72 -7.88
C PRO A 169 -17.35 7.98 -9.17
N VAL A 170 -16.05 7.78 -9.48
CA VAL A 170 -15.60 7.06 -10.67
C VAL A 170 -16.12 5.61 -10.67
N ARG A 171 -15.96 4.88 -9.56
CA ARG A 171 -16.50 3.52 -9.41
C ARG A 171 -18.01 3.51 -9.66
N THR A 172 -18.73 4.41 -9.01
CA THR A 172 -20.20 4.47 -9.09
C THR A 172 -20.67 4.80 -10.52
N ALA A 173 -20.03 5.77 -11.19
CA ALA A 173 -20.34 6.14 -12.55
C ALA A 173 -19.99 5.06 -13.58
N ALA A 174 -18.95 4.23 -13.30
CA ALA A 174 -18.60 3.05 -14.09
C ALA A 174 -19.57 1.86 -13.88
N GLY A 175 -20.57 1.99 -13.00
CA GLY A 175 -21.52 0.91 -12.68
C GLY A 175 -20.85 -0.29 -11.98
N ILE A 176 -19.79 -0.05 -11.22
CA ILE A 176 -19.04 -1.07 -10.50
C ILE A 176 -19.55 -1.16 -9.05
N ALA A 177 -19.97 -2.36 -8.64
CA ALA A 177 -20.46 -2.60 -7.29
C ALA A 177 -19.33 -3.04 -6.32
N PHE A 178 -19.60 -2.96 -5.02
CA PHE A 178 -18.78 -3.60 -3.99
C PHE A 178 -19.38 -4.91 -3.53
N ASP A 179 -18.57 -5.95 -3.48
CA ASP A 179 -18.84 -7.15 -2.70
C ASP A 179 -18.56 -6.84 -1.23
N ASP A 180 -19.57 -6.94 -0.38
CA ASP A 180 -19.47 -6.71 1.05
C ASP A 180 -19.08 -8.01 1.77
N LEU A 181 -17.94 -7.99 2.45
CA LEU A 181 -17.38 -9.15 3.17
C LEU A 181 -17.91 -9.27 4.60
N GLN A 182 -19.02 -8.60 4.91
CA GLN A 182 -19.76 -8.71 6.15
C GLN A 182 -18.89 -8.39 7.39
N PHE A 183 -18.11 -7.33 7.29
CA PHE A 183 -17.38 -6.76 8.41
C PHE A 183 -17.65 -5.26 8.47
N GLU A 184 -18.29 -4.83 9.55
CA GLU A 184 -18.62 -3.42 9.80
C GLU A 184 -18.53 -3.11 11.29
N GLU A 185 -17.56 -2.26 11.69
CA GLU A 185 -17.33 -1.91 13.09
C GLU A 185 -17.08 -0.40 13.22
N PRO A 186 -17.89 0.32 14.04
CA PRO A 186 -17.69 1.75 14.26
C PRO A 186 -16.65 1.97 15.36
N TRP A 187 -15.72 2.91 15.11
CA TRP A 187 -14.62 3.25 16.02
C TRP A 187 -14.45 4.76 16.13
N LEU A 188 -14.20 5.24 17.34
CA LEU A 188 -13.69 6.58 17.60
C LEU A 188 -12.16 6.55 17.49
N VAL A 189 -11.61 7.39 16.64
CA VAL A 189 -10.19 7.62 16.48
C VAL A 189 -9.81 8.94 17.15
N VAL A 190 -8.84 8.90 18.05
CA VAL A 190 -8.30 10.05 18.77
C VAL A 190 -6.83 10.19 18.44
N ASP A 191 -6.49 11.18 17.63
CA ASP A 191 -5.10 11.53 17.29
C ASP A 191 -4.62 12.63 18.25
N VAL A 192 -3.39 12.50 18.73
CA VAL A 192 -2.80 13.43 19.68
C VAL A 192 -1.39 13.87 19.27
N LEU A 193 -1.05 15.10 19.62
CA LEU A 193 0.31 15.61 19.70
C LEU A 193 0.91 15.21 21.03
N VAL A 194 2.15 14.81 21.03
CA VAL A 194 2.87 14.28 22.18
C VAL A 194 3.83 15.32 22.72
N ASP A 195 3.63 15.74 23.97
CA ASP A 195 4.51 16.67 24.67
C ASP A 195 5.52 15.93 25.58
N ASP A 196 5.17 14.71 26.05
CA ASP A 196 6.06 13.84 26.85
C ASP A 196 5.93 12.36 26.40
N GLU A 197 6.89 11.89 25.62
CA GLU A 197 6.92 10.53 25.11
C GLU A 197 7.17 9.47 26.18
N THR A 198 7.74 9.82 27.32
CA THR A 198 8.07 8.86 28.38
C THR A 198 6.85 8.24 29.04
N ARG A 199 5.69 8.89 28.89
CA ARG A 199 4.40 8.44 29.45
C ARG A 199 3.58 7.61 28.47
N LEU A 200 4.09 7.38 27.26
CA LEU A 200 3.40 6.61 26.23
C LEU A 200 3.88 5.15 26.18
N PRO A 201 3.02 4.21 25.79
CA PRO A 201 3.45 2.84 25.51
C PRO A 201 4.55 2.80 24.45
N ALA A 202 5.63 2.05 24.71
CA ALA A 202 6.74 1.88 23.77
C ALA A 202 6.45 0.86 22.64
N ALA A 203 5.22 0.35 22.57
CA ALA A 203 4.78 -0.66 21.61
C ALA A 203 3.37 -0.33 21.10
N ASN A 204 3.05 -0.79 19.91
CA ASN A 204 1.67 -0.81 19.46
C ASN A 204 0.88 -1.86 20.24
N LEU A 205 -0.32 -1.51 20.69
CA LEU A 205 -1.14 -2.35 21.54
C LEU A 205 -2.54 -2.53 20.94
N GLN A 206 -3.03 -3.77 20.96
CA GLN A 206 -4.43 -4.11 20.77
C GLN A 206 -4.97 -4.63 22.11
N ILE A 207 -5.84 -3.87 22.74
CA ILE A 207 -6.48 -4.26 24.01
C ILE A 207 -7.80 -4.96 23.67
N CYS A 208 -7.77 -6.28 23.75
CA CYS A 208 -8.91 -7.14 23.47
C CYS A 208 -9.82 -7.24 24.72
N ASP A 209 -10.22 -6.09 25.28
CA ASP A 209 -11.14 -6.02 26.43
C ASP A 209 -12.59 -6.02 25.95
N PRO A 210 -13.44 -7.00 26.37
CA PRO A 210 -14.84 -7.02 25.98
C PRO A 210 -15.66 -5.81 26.46
N LYS A 211 -15.15 -5.04 27.45
CA LYS A 211 -15.81 -3.82 27.90
C LYS A 211 -15.56 -2.65 26.95
N ARG A 212 -14.37 -2.55 26.37
CA ARG A 212 -14.00 -1.51 25.41
C ARG A 212 -12.75 -1.96 24.60
N PRO A 213 -12.96 -2.64 23.46
CA PRO A 213 -11.86 -2.90 22.56
C PRO A 213 -11.14 -1.61 22.19
N THR A 214 -9.81 -1.62 22.31
CA THR A 214 -8.99 -0.40 22.14
C THR A 214 -7.72 -0.71 21.35
N THR A 215 -7.38 0.15 20.41
CA THR A 215 -6.09 0.16 19.72
C THR A 215 -5.28 1.34 20.23
N CYS A 216 -3.98 1.14 20.45
CA CYS A 216 -3.04 2.18 20.83
C CYS A 216 -1.82 2.04 19.92
N VAL A 217 -1.56 3.02 19.06
CA VAL A 217 -0.50 2.96 18.05
C VAL A 217 0.36 4.21 18.04
N LEU A 218 1.66 4.00 17.96
CA LEU A 218 2.58 5.06 17.65
C LEU A 218 2.28 5.54 16.22
N MET A 219 2.45 6.84 16.02
CA MET A 219 2.40 7.44 14.70
C MET A 219 3.77 8.02 14.33
N GLY A 220 3.86 8.78 13.28
CA GLY A 220 5.05 9.55 12.96
C GLY A 220 5.50 10.40 14.14
N GLU A 221 6.68 10.98 14.05
CA GLU A 221 7.33 11.74 15.10
C GLU A 221 6.40 12.75 15.80
N GLY A 222 6.43 12.77 17.14
CA GLY A 222 5.61 13.67 17.97
C GLY A 222 4.11 13.38 17.97
N ARG A 223 3.67 12.21 17.53
CA ARG A 223 2.23 11.86 17.44
C ARG A 223 1.93 10.47 17.94
N HIS A 224 0.70 10.30 18.43
CA HIS A 224 0.17 9.03 18.89
C HIS A 224 -1.32 8.91 18.58
N ARG A 225 -1.86 7.69 18.59
CA ARG A 225 -3.27 7.44 18.29
C ARG A 225 -3.85 6.42 19.25
N TRP A 226 -5.05 6.73 19.76
CA TRP A 226 -5.95 5.74 20.34
C TRP A 226 -7.16 5.56 19.44
N GLU A 227 -7.63 4.33 19.36
CA GLU A 227 -8.88 3.99 18.68
C GLU A 227 -9.72 3.21 19.66
N PHE A 228 -10.97 3.61 19.85
CA PHE A 228 -11.92 3.01 20.80
C PHE A 228 -13.14 2.52 20.06
N MET A 229 -13.49 1.23 20.19
CA MET A 229 -14.70 0.69 19.60
C MET A 229 -15.93 1.39 20.19
N ILE A 230 -16.84 1.82 19.33
CA ILE A 230 -18.14 2.37 19.74
C ILE A 230 -19.06 1.20 20.11
N LEU A 231 -19.60 1.21 21.30
CA LEU A 231 -20.42 0.12 21.82
C LEU A 231 -21.90 0.31 21.45
N LYS A 232 -22.65 -0.78 21.50
CA LYS A 232 -24.08 -0.75 21.22
C LYS A 232 -24.79 0.24 22.15
N GLY A 233 -25.53 1.18 21.58
CA GLY A 233 -26.27 2.21 22.30
C GLY A 233 -25.52 3.54 22.46
N GLU A 234 -24.24 3.60 22.07
CA GLU A 234 -23.48 4.87 22.00
C GLU A 234 -23.68 5.55 20.65
N THR A 235 -23.69 6.89 20.62
CA THR A 235 -23.77 7.68 19.40
C THR A 235 -22.45 8.34 19.08
N ALA A 236 -22.23 8.71 17.81
CA ALA A 236 -21.03 9.40 17.37
C ALA A 236 -20.79 10.72 18.12
N GLU A 237 -21.87 11.46 18.41
CA GLU A 237 -21.83 12.71 19.16
C GLU A 237 -21.36 12.47 20.60
N GLN A 238 -21.95 11.47 21.29
CA GLN A 238 -21.60 11.15 22.68
C GLN A 238 -20.13 10.75 22.82
N VAL A 239 -19.64 9.83 21.96
CA VAL A 239 -18.26 9.35 22.06
C VAL A 239 -17.22 10.41 21.63
N SER A 240 -17.63 11.42 20.88
CA SER A 240 -16.76 12.53 20.44
C SER A 240 -16.74 13.72 21.40
N ASP A 241 -17.54 13.67 22.47
CA ASP A 241 -17.53 14.69 23.53
C ASP A 241 -16.19 14.72 24.27
N ASP A 242 -15.69 15.92 24.62
CA ASP A 242 -14.38 16.08 25.24
C ASP A 242 -14.30 15.39 26.61
N ALA A 243 -15.36 15.48 27.43
CA ALA A 243 -15.39 14.84 28.74
C ALA A 243 -15.41 13.32 28.59
N PHE A 244 -16.16 12.80 27.62
CA PHE A 244 -16.17 11.36 27.33
C PHE A 244 -14.79 10.87 26.87
N VAL A 245 -14.15 11.57 25.93
CA VAL A 245 -12.80 11.22 25.45
C VAL A 245 -11.78 11.28 26.60
N ALA A 246 -11.88 12.25 27.51
CA ALA A 246 -11.02 12.31 28.69
C ALA A 246 -11.16 11.03 29.54
N THR A 247 -12.39 10.52 29.76
CA THR A 247 -12.61 9.27 30.50
C THR A 247 -12.01 8.05 29.81
N LEU A 248 -11.94 8.04 28.47
CA LEU A 248 -11.30 6.96 27.70
C LEU A 248 -9.77 7.00 27.78
N LEU A 249 -9.19 8.20 27.98
CA LEU A 249 -7.76 8.41 28.12
C LEU A 249 -7.25 8.30 29.56
N ASP A 250 -8.12 8.46 30.57
CA ASP A 250 -7.74 8.38 32.00
C ASP A 250 -6.94 7.12 32.37
N PRO A 251 -7.32 5.89 31.89
CA PRO A 251 -6.58 4.67 32.21
C PRO A 251 -5.14 4.65 31.68
N TRP A 252 -4.82 5.53 30.73
CA TRP A 252 -3.50 5.62 30.10
C TRP A 252 -2.56 6.58 30.81
N ASP A 253 -3.05 7.35 31.78
CA ASP A 253 -2.31 8.34 32.59
C ASP A 253 -1.52 9.35 31.75
N VAL A 254 -2.12 9.82 30.65
CA VAL A 254 -1.46 10.72 29.67
C VAL A 254 -1.87 12.19 29.82
N LYS A 255 -2.60 12.54 30.89
CA LYS A 255 -3.03 13.91 31.15
C LYS A 255 -1.80 14.83 31.30
N GLY A 256 -1.75 15.89 30.47
CA GLY A 256 -0.63 16.84 30.43
C GLY A 256 0.59 16.33 29.63
N ALA A 257 0.59 15.07 29.15
CA ALA A 257 1.61 14.55 28.27
C ALA A 257 1.19 14.59 26.78
N VAL A 258 -0.10 14.78 26.53
CA VAL A 258 -0.64 14.83 25.17
C VAL A 258 -1.67 15.93 25.01
N ARG A 259 -1.83 16.41 23.78
CA ARG A 259 -2.89 17.34 23.36
C ARG A 259 -3.67 16.71 22.20
N ILE A 260 -5.02 16.71 22.29
CA ILE A 260 -5.86 16.18 21.23
C ILE A 260 -5.68 17.03 19.95
N GLU A 261 -5.24 16.41 18.86
CA GLU A 261 -5.15 17.00 17.53
C GLU A 261 -6.46 16.78 16.77
N ARG A 262 -7.09 15.61 16.96
CA ARG A 262 -8.29 15.22 16.20
C ARG A 262 -9.11 14.17 16.93
N LYS A 263 -10.42 14.26 16.74
CA LYS A 263 -11.40 13.21 17.04
C LYS A 263 -12.21 12.91 15.77
N ALA A 264 -12.36 11.64 15.42
CA ALA A 264 -13.18 11.27 14.27
C ALA A 264 -13.78 9.87 14.44
N VAL A 265 -15.03 9.74 14.04
CA VAL A 265 -15.71 8.43 14.00
C VAL A 265 -15.57 7.84 12.61
N TYR A 266 -15.07 6.61 12.54
CA TYR A 266 -14.96 5.81 11.32
C TYR A 266 -15.71 4.50 11.49
N THR A 267 -16.36 4.08 10.42
CA THR A 267 -16.87 2.71 10.30
C THR A 267 -15.89 1.91 9.45
N PHE A 268 -15.19 0.96 10.07
CA PHE A 268 -14.28 0.06 9.40
C PHE A 268 -15.06 -0.99 8.63
N ARG A 269 -14.80 -1.11 7.33
CA ARG A 269 -15.50 -2.02 6.42
C ARG A 269 -14.53 -2.89 5.65
N ALA A 270 -14.98 -4.07 5.25
CA ALA A 270 -14.28 -4.97 4.35
C ALA A 270 -15.11 -5.12 3.08
N ARG A 271 -14.61 -4.56 1.96
CA ARG A 271 -15.29 -4.58 0.66
C ARG A 271 -14.28 -4.69 -0.47
N ILE A 272 -14.66 -5.37 -1.54
CA ILE A 272 -13.87 -5.45 -2.78
C ILE A 272 -14.79 -5.14 -3.96
N ALA A 273 -14.36 -4.32 -4.90
CA ALA A 273 -15.10 -4.08 -6.12
C ALA A 273 -15.18 -5.36 -6.97
N ASP A 274 -16.36 -5.66 -7.53
CA ASP A 274 -16.61 -6.82 -8.38
C ASP A 274 -15.75 -6.78 -9.66
N ARG A 275 -15.47 -5.58 -10.16
CA ARG A 275 -14.59 -5.30 -11.29
C ARG A 275 -13.66 -4.15 -10.96
N TRP A 276 -12.40 -4.22 -11.40
CA TRP A 276 -11.42 -3.15 -11.25
C TRP A 276 -11.16 -2.43 -12.58
N ARG A 277 -11.72 -2.95 -13.66
CA ARG A 277 -11.63 -2.38 -15.01
C ARG A 277 -13.00 -2.41 -15.68
N ALA A 278 -13.36 -1.30 -16.34
CA ALA A 278 -14.49 -1.19 -17.24
C ALA A 278 -14.05 -0.38 -18.47
N GLY A 279 -13.65 -1.07 -19.55
CA GLY A 279 -13.04 -0.44 -20.72
C GLY A 279 -11.72 0.25 -20.38
N ASN A 280 -11.65 1.57 -20.62
CA ASN A 280 -10.49 2.42 -20.33
C ASN A 280 -10.57 3.07 -18.93
N VAL A 281 -11.53 2.67 -18.10
CA VAL A 281 -11.68 3.13 -16.73
C VAL A 281 -11.20 2.05 -15.77
N LEU A 282 -10.24 2.38 -14.87
CA LEU A 282 -9.70 1.44 -13.88
C LEU A 282 -9.80 2.03 -12.47
N LEU A 283 -9.80 1.17 -11.46
CA LEU A 283 -9.86 1.55 -10.05
C LEU A 283 -8.60 1.12 -9.32
N ALA A 284 -8.17 1.92 -8.32
CA ALA A 284 -7.03 1.61 -7.45
C ALA A 284 -7.26 2.12 -6.01
N GLY A 285 -6.66 1.44 -5.04
CA GLY A 285 -6.78 1.77 -3.62
C GLY A 285 -8.21 1.66 -3.09
N ASP A 286 -8.60 2.57 -2.20
CA ASP A 286 -9.91 2.52 -1.53
C ASP A 286 -11.11 2.61 -2.50
N ALA A 287 -10.91 3.08 -3.73
CA ALA A 287 -11.93 3.04 -4.78
C ALA A 287 -12.24 1.61 -5.24
N ALA A 288 -11.23 0.72 -5.23
CA ALA A 288 -11.35 -0.68 -5.59
C ALA A 288 -11.59 -1.60 -4.38
N HIS A 289 -11.12 -1.22 -3.17
CA HIS A 289 -11.22 -2.08 -2.00
C HIS A 289 -11.11 -1.31 -0.67
N GLN A 290 -11.84 -1.77 0.33
CA GLN A 290 -11.81 -1.25 1.70
C GLN A 290 -11.31 -2.34 2.64
N THR A 291 -10.23 -2.08 3.36
CA THR A 291 -9.58 -3.03 4.26
C THR A 291 -9.71 -2.55 5.70
N PRO A 292 -10.21 -3.38 6.65
CA PRO A 292 -10.18 -3.03 8.07
C PRO A 292 -8.75 -2.75 8.56
N PRO A 293 -8.54 -1.78 9.48
CA PRO A 293 -7.20 -1.28 9.80
C PRO A 293 -6.36 -2.22 10.68
N PHE A 294 -6.91 -3.33 11.17
CA PHE A 294 -6.29 -4.21 12.16
C PHE A 294 -4.98 -4.85 11.69
N ALA A 295 -4.74 -4.93 10.39
CA ALA A 295 -3.47 -5.37 9.80
C ALA A 295 -2.60 -4.20 9.28
N GLY A 296 -3.09 -2.95 9.34
CA GLY A 296 -2.37 -1.78 8.85
C GLY A 296 -2.12 -1.76 7.33
N GLN A 297 -2.91 -2.48 6.52
CA GLN A 297 -2.57 -2.77 5.12
C GLN A 297 -3.37 -1.99 4.07
N GLY A 298 -4.34 -1.14 4.44
CA GLY A 298 -5.19 -0.44 3.45
C GLY A 298 -4.38 0.44 2.50
N MET A 299 -3.61 1.39 3.02
CA MET A 299 -2.77 2.26 2.20
C MET A 299 -1.68 1.48 1.46
N CYS A 300 -1.01 0.50 2.10
CA CYS A 300 0.00 -0.34 1.47
C CYS A 300 -0.56 -1.11 0.26
N SER A 301 -1.80 -1.59 0.35
CA SER A 301 -2.47 -2.26 -0.77
C SER A 301 -2.68 -1.30 -1.95
N GLY A 302 -3.09 -0.06 -1.69
CA GLY A 302 -3.22 0.96 -2.72
C GLY A 302 -1.88 1.34 -3.38
N LEU A 303 -0.78 1.36 -2.62
CA LEU A 303 0.57 1.56 -3.17
C LEU A 303 0.97 0.39 -4.09
N ARG A 304 0.66 -0.86 -3.70
CA ARG A 304 0.89 -2.04 -4.55
C ARG A 304 0.04 -2.01 -5.82
N ASP A 305 -1.19 -1.51 -5.74
CA ASP A 305 -2.03 -1.32 -6.93
C ASP A 305 -1.38 -0.31 -7.87
N ALA A 306 -0.91 0.82 -7.36
CA ALA A 306 -0.21 1.84 -8.14
C ALA A 306 1.05 1.27 -8.81
N ALA A 307 1.86 0.49 -8.09
CA ALA A 307 3.06 -0.13 -8.64
C ALA A 307 2.74 -1.15 -9.75
N ASN A 308 1.73 -2.01 -9.53
CA ASN A 308 1.31 -3.01 -10.53
C ASN A 308 0.73 -2.36 -11.77
N LEU A 309 -0.11 -1.33 -11.59
CA LEU A 309 -0.82 -0.68 -12.70
C LEU A 309 0.09 0.24 -13.52
N ALA A 310 1.03 0.95 -12.88
CA ALA A 310 1.86 1.96 -13.54
C ALA A 310 2.68 1.39 -14.70
N TRP A 311 3.37 0.28 -14.51
CA TRP A 311 4.20 -0.29 -15.57
C TRP A 311 3.35 -0.90 -16.70
N LYS A 312 2.18 -1.46 -16.39
CA LYS A 312 1.26 -2.03 -17.39
C LYS A 312 0.67 -0.93 -18.27
N LEU A 313 0.21 0.16 -17.67
CA LEU A 313 -0.27 1.33 -18.41
C LEU A 313 0.82 1.92 -19.30
N ALA A 314 2.04 2.06 -18.77
CA ALA A 314 3.16 2.55 -19.57
C ALA A 314 3.48 1.64 -20.75
N ALA A 315 3.52 0.33 -20.52
CA ALA A 315 3.72 -0.67 -21.56
C ALA A 315 2.67 -0.57 -22.68
N VAL A 316 1.40 -0.43 -22.32
CA VAL A 316 0.29 -0.33 -23.29
C VAL A 316 0.32 1.00 -24.04
N VAL A 317 0.57 2.12 -23.35
CA VAL A 317 0.51 3.46 -23.97
C VAL A 317 1.74 3.76 -24.82
N LYS A 318 2.94 3.38 -24.36
CA LYS A 318 4.21 3.79 -24.99
C LYS A 318 4.95 2.69 -25.72
N ASP A 319 4.89 1.46 -25.21
CA ASP A 319 5.76 0.40 -25.69
C ASP A 319 5.02 -0.59 -26.61
N GLY A 320 3.73 -0.36 -26.89
CA GLY A 320 2.93 -1.17 -27.81
C GLY A 320 2.53 -2.55 -27.25
N ALA A 321 2.56 -2.71 -25.93
CA ALA A 321 2.04 -3.92 -25.31
C ALA A 321 0.55 -4.09 -25.61
N PRO A 322 0.05 -5.33 -25.67
CA PRO A 322 -1.37 -5.56 -25.92
C PRO A 322 -2.21 -5.03 -24.77
N ASP A 323 -3.38 -4.44 -25.07
CA ASP A 323 -4.32 -3.90 -24.07
C ASP A 323 -4.78 -4.97 -23.06
N ALA A 324 -4.83 -6.24 -23.50
CA ALA A 324 -5.09 -7.40 -22.64
C ALA A 324 -4.10 -7.56 -21.46
N LEU A 325 -2.93 -6.91 -21.51
CA LEU A 325 -2.00 -6.87 -20.37
C LEU A 325 -2.66 -6.26 -19.13
N LEU A 326 -3.55 -5.28 -19.31
CA LEU A 326 -4.28 -4.64 -18.22
C LEU A 326 -5.31 -5.59 -17.58
N ASP A 327 -5.77 -6.64 -18.28
CA ASP A 327 -6.72 -7.60 -17.71
C ASP A 327 -6.08 -8.47 -16.62
N SER A 328 -4.74 -8.54 -16.58
CA SER A 328 -4.00 -9.23 -15.52
C SER A 328 -3.97 -8.44 -14.19
N TYR A 329 -4.34 -7.15 -14.18
CA TYR A 329 -4.28 -6.29 -13.00
C TYR A 329 -5.16 -6.80 -11.85
N GLN A 330 -6.45 -7.00 -12.13
CA GLN A 330 -7.39 -7.45 -11.10
C GLN A 330 -7.07 -8.86 -10.57
N PRO A 331 -6.86 -9.92 -11.38
CA PRO A 331 -6.52 -11.24 -10.87
C PRO A 331 -5.28 -11.23 -9.95
N GLU A 332 -4.25 -10.50 -10.34
CA GLU A 332 -3.02 -10.39 -9.56
C GLU A 332 -3.22 -9.72 -8.21
N ARG A 333 -4.00 -8.62 -8.20
CA ARG A 333 -4.15 -7.79 -7.01
C ARG A 333 -5.30 -8.22 -6.12
N ALA A 334 -6.47 -8.56 -6.68
CA ALA A 334 -7.66 -8.88 -5.90
C ALA A 334 -7.48 -10.13 -5.03
N ARG A 335 -6.82 -11.18 -5.55
CA ARG A 335 -6.57 -12.40 -4.79
C ARG A 335 -5.57 -12.20 -3.66
N ASN A 336 -4.46 -11.50 -3.94
CA ASN A 336 -3.47 -11.09 -2.94
C ASN A 336 -4.13 -10.24 -1.84
N LEU A 337 -4.93 -9.26 -2.23
CA LEU A 337 -5.67 -8.40 -1.33
C LEU A 337 -6.71 -9.17 -0.50
N ARG A 338 -7.45 -10.11 -1.11
CA ARG A 338 -8.46 -10.90 -0.39
C ARG A 338 -7.87 -11.62 0.82
N ALA A 339 -6.70 -12.25 0.67
CA ALA A 339 -6.01 -12.89 1.78
C ALA A 339 -5.60 -11.88 2.87
N THR A 340 -5.20 -10.67 2.48
CA THR A 340 -4.88 -9.57 3.41
C THR A 340 -6.13 -9.09 4.17
N ILE A 341 -7.26 -8.95 3.48
CA ILE A 341 -8.54 -8.57 4.10
C ILE A 341 -9.04 -9.67 5.05
N ASP A 342 -8.97 -10.94 4.65
CA ASP A 342 -9.40 -12.07 5.49
C ASP A 342 -8.57 -12.13 6.78
N MET A 343 -7.26 -11.87 6.71
CA MET A 343 -6.40 -11.72 7.89
C MET A 343 -6.84 -10.53 8.75
N ALA A 344 -7.10 -9.36 8.16
CA ALA A 344 -7.56 -8.18 8.89
C ALA A 344 -8.94 -8.42 9.58
N ILE A 345 -9.87 -9.11 8.91
CA ILE A 345 -11.16 -9.51 9.48
C ILE A 345 -10.94 -10.48 10.66
N MET A 346 -10.07 -11.48 10.51
CA MET A 346 -9.74 -12.42 11.59
C MET A 346 -9.19 -11.69 12.82
N MET A 347 -8.24 -10.78 12.61
CA MET A 347 -7.71 -9.95 13.70
C MET A 347 -8.78 -9.04 14.30
N GLY A 348 -9.59 -8.40 13.47
CA GLY A 348 -10.70 -7.55 13.90
C GLY A 348 -11.70 -8.31 14.76
N ARG A 349 -12.13 -9.50 14.35
CA ARG A 349 -13.04 -10.34 15.13
C ARG A 349 -12.45 -10.74 16.49
N MET A 350 -11.13 -10.94 16.55
CA MET A 350 -10.44 -11.21 17.81
C MET A 350 -10.46 -9.98 18.74
N VAL A 351 -10.25 -8.79 18.20
CA VAL A 351 -10.22 -7.53 18.96
C VAL A 351 -11.63 -7.11 19.35
N CYS A 352 -12.59 -7.08 18.40
CA CYS A 352 -13.94 -6.55 18.56
C CYS A 352 -14.90 -7.47 19.35
N THR A 353 -14.39 -8.51 20.04
CA THR A 353 -15.22 -9.39 20.86
C THR A 353 -15.69 -8.69 22.13
N THR A 354 -16.96 -8.25 22.18
CA THR A 354 -17.57 -7.58 23.34
C THR A 354 -18.30 -8.54 24.30
N ASN A 355 -18.56 -9.78 23.88
CA ASN A 355 -19.14 -10.80 24.75
C ASN A 355 -18.06 -11.36 25.70
N ARG A 356 -18.28 -11.23 27.04
CA ARG A 356 -17.37 -11.71 28.09
C ARG A 356 -17.07 -13.22 28.01
N TRP A 357 -18.05 -14.03 27.65
CA TRP A 357 -17.87 -15.48 27.53
C TRP A 357 -17.08 -15.84 26.25
N GLY A 358 -17.34 -15.13 25.14
CA GLY A 358 -16.57 -15.22 23.93
C GLY A 358 -15.10 -14.84 24.16
N ALA A 359 -14.85 -13.76 24.90
CA ALA A 359 -13.50 -13.32 25.27
C ALA A 359 -12.78 -14.37 26.14
N LEU A 360 -13.45 -14.96 27.13
CA LEU A 360 -12.90 -16.05 27.95
C LEU A 360 -12.56 -17.29 27.09
N ALA A 361 -13.46 -17.69 26.20
CA ALA A 361 -13.25 -18.82 25.30
C ALA A 361 -12.07 -18.58 24.35
N ARG A 362 -11.95 -17.36 23.80
CA ARG A 362 -10.79 -16.92 23.00
C ARG A 362 -9.49 -17.05 23.80
N ASP A 363 -9.45 -16.48 25.00
CA ASP A 363 -8.27 -16.46 25.86
C ASP A 363 -7.83 -17.89 26.24
N LEU A 364 -8.79 -18.76 26.56
CA LEU A 364 -8.54 -20.16 26.87
C LEU A 364 -8.00 -20.92 25.65
N LYS A 365 -8.62 -20.76 24.48
CA LYS A 365 -8.20 -21.38 23.22
C LYS A 365 -6.76 -21.00 22.86
N ILE A 366 -6.41 -19.70 22.96
CA ILE A 366 -5.05 -19.20 22.71
C ILE A 366 -4.08 -19.78 23.76
N GLY A 367 -4.47 -19.82 25.03
CA GLY A 367 -3.67 -20.40 26.10
C GLY A 367 -3.35 -21.88 25.88
N ILE A 368 -4.34 -22.69 25.49
CA ILE A 368 -4.16 -24.11 25.16
C ILE A 368 -3.25 -24.27 23.93
N ALA A 369 -3.48 -23.50 22.86
CA ALA A 369 -2.64 -23.54 21.66
C ALA A 369 -1.16 -23.28 21.98
N ARG A 370 -0.90 -22.32 22.89
CA ARG A 370 0.45 -21.98 23.34
C ARG A 370 1.10 -23.12 24.15
N ILE A 371 0.34 -23.77 25.07
CA ILE A 371 0.82 -24.93 25.83
C ILE A 371 1.18 -26.10 24.89
N LEU A 372 0.41 -26.29 23.83
CA LEU A 372 0.63 -27.31 22.81
C LEU A 372 1.75 -26.93 21.80
N GLY A 373 2.48 -25.84 22.02
CA GLY A 373 3.54 -25.38 21.11
C GLY A 373 3.03 -24.86 19.76
N LYS A 374 1.70 -24.81 19.58
CA LYS A 374 1.05 -24.22 18.41
C LYS A 374 1.02 -22.72 18.58
N GLN A 375 2.08 -22.03 18.22
CA GLN A 375 1.99 -20.58 18.06
C GLN A 375 0.98 -20.29 16.94
N PRO A 376 0.10 -19.26 17.09
CA PRO A 376 -0.64 -18.77 15.93
C PRO A 376 0.37 -18.51 14.83
N ASN A 377 0.17 -19.15 13.68
CA ASN A 377 1.08 -18.98 12.55
C ASN A 377 1.25 -17.48 12.34
N ARG A 378 2.50 -17.01 12.48
CA ARG A 378 2.86 -15.73 11.89
C ARG A 378 2.50 -15.88 10.42
N PRO A 379 1.72 -14.97 9.83
CA PRO A 379 1.62 -14.94 8.38
C PRO A 379 3.05 -14.88 7.87
N SER A 380 3.47 -15.91 7.16
CA SER A 380 4.82 -15.99 6.59
C SER A 380 4.90 -15.08 5.37
N GLY A 381 5.01 -13.78 5.59
CA GLY A 381 5.05 -12.79 4.53
C GLY A 381 3.66 -12.38 4.03
N TYR A 382 3.67 -11.47 3.06
CA TYR A 382 2.46 -11.05 2.35
C TYR A 382 2.08 -12.09 1.29
N PRO A 383 0.79 -12.20 0.95
CA PRO A 383 0.34 -13.16 -0.06
C PRO A 383 1.02 -12.92 -1.41
N THR A 384 1.43 -14.01 -2.06
CA THR A 384 2.04 -14.00 -3.38
C THR A 384 1.00 -13.70 -4.47
N ILE A 385 1.44 -13.25 -5.63
CA ILE A 385 0.62 -13.24 -6.86
C ILE A 385 0.48 -14.70 -7.30
N MET A 386 -0.75 -15.17 -7.46
CA MET A 386 -1.02 -16.58 -7.80
C MET A 386 -1.66 -16.76 -9.19
N GLU A 387 -2.04 -15.66 -9.83
CA GLU A 387 -2.69 -15.61 -11.14
C GLU A 387 -2.20 -14.39 -11.91
N GLY A 388 -2.43 -14.35 -13.21
CA GLY A 388 -2.05 -13.24 -14.07
C GLY A 388 -0.71 -13.47 -14.76
N LEU A 389 0.12 -12.45 -14.86
CA LEU A 389 1.35 -12.49 -15.62
C LEU A 389 2.50 -13.13 -14.80
N ILE A 390 2.48 -14.45 -14.71
CA ILE A 390 3.51 -15.30 -14.09
C ILE A 390 3.59 -16.65 -14.83
N ILE A 391 4.73 -17.32 -14.75
CA ILE A 391 4.87 -18.73 -15.19
C ILE A 391 4.48 -19.61 -14.00
N ALA A 392 3.21 -20.03 -13.94
CA ALA A 392 2.61 -20.68 -12.77
C ALA A 392 3.36 -21.96 -12.31
N GLU A 393 3.95 -22.70 -13.25
CA GLU A 393 4.71 -23.94 -13.00
C GLU A 393 6.13 -23.66 -12.49
N SER A 394 6.60 -22.42 -12.58
CA SER A 394 7.94 -22.05 -12.17
C SER A 394 8.05 -21.91 -10.65
N ASN A 395 9.15 -22.42 -10.12
CA ASN A 395 9.46 -22.29 -8.70
C ASN A 395 9.59 -20.79 -8.30
N ALA A 396 8.93 -20.38 -7.22
CA ALA A 396 8.86 -19.02 -6.72
C ALA A 396 8.08 -18.01 -7.59
N ALA A 397 7.41 -18.42 -8.69
CA ALA A 397 6.55 -17.52 -9.46
C ALA A 397 5.55 -16.77 -8.57
N GLY A 398 5.35 -15.50 -8.83
CA GLY A 398 4.49 -14.61 -8.05
C GLY A 398 4.98 -14.27 -6.65
N SER A 399 6.13 -14.78 -6.18
CA SER A 399 6.72 -14.36 -4.92
C SER A 399 7.38 -12.98 -5.04
N TYR A 400 7.47 -12.27 -3.92
CA TYR A 400 8.17 -10.99 -3.87
C TYR A 400 9.68 -11.20 -3.91
N PHE A 401 10.36 -10.54 -4.87
CA PHE A 401 11.81 -10.62 -4.99
C PHE A 401 12.48 -9.71 -3.95
N PRO A 402 13.42 -10.22 -3.13
CA PRO A 402 14.05 -9.40 -2.11
C PRO A 402 14.90 -8.29 -2.71
N GLN A 403 15.06 -7.21 -1.95
CA GLN A 403 15.98 -6.12 -2.22
C GLN A 403 17.21 -6.24 -1.31
N PRO A 404 18.29 -6.89 -1.73
CA PRO A 404 19.55 -6.88 -0.99
C PRO A 404 20.09 -5.45 -0.85
N VAL A 405 20.76 -5.22 0.29
CA VAL A 405 21.44 -3.94 0.58
C VAL A 405 22.93 -4.23 0.69
N ALA A 406 23.73 -3.47 -0.05
CA ALA A 406 25.18 -3.56 -0.02
C ALA A 406 25.75 -2.98 1.30
N PRO A 407 27.01 -3.28 1.67
CA PRO A 407 27.63 -2.79 2.90
C PRO A 407 27.69 -1.25 3.02
N ASP A 408 27.70 -0.54 1.91
CA ASP A 408 27.67 0.93 1.83
C ASP A 408 26.27 1.53 1.95
N GLY A 409 25.23 0.69 2.09
CA GLY A 409 23.84 1.10 2.15
C GLY A 409 23.12 1.18 0.81
N THR A 410 23.80 0.99 -0.31
CA THR A 410 23.19 0.97 -1.64
C THR A 410 22.21 -0.21 -1.76
N ARG A 411 21.04 0.03 -2.30
CA ARG A 411 20.02 -0.99 -2.52
C ARG A 411 20.06 -1.50 -3.96
N LEU A 412 19.67 -2.75 -4.17
CA LEU A 412 19.70 -3.36 -5.52
C LEU A 412 18.87 -2.55 -6.54
N ASP A 413 17.72 -2.02 -6.14
CA ASP A 413 16.85 -1.23 -7.01
C ASP A 413 17.51 0.07 -7.48
N ASP A 414 18.36 0.68 -6.65
CA ASP A 414 19.09 1.91 -7.00
C ASP A 414 20.10 1.66 -8.14
N VAL A 415 20.54 0.40 -8.29
CA VAL A 415 21.47 -0.02 -9.33
C VAL A 415 20.75 -0.52 -10.58
N LEU A 416 19.64 -1.25 -10.41
CA LEU A 416 18.93 -1.90 -11.53
C LEU A 416 17.84 -1.01 -12.15
N GLY A 417 17.37 0.01 -11.41
CA GLY A 417 16.32 0.91 -11.90
C GLY A 417 14.92 0.26 -11.98
N ALA A 418 14.00 0.97 -12.64
CA ALA A 418 12.56 0.68 -12.59
C ALA A 418 12.08 -0.40 -13.60
N GLY A 419 12.95 -1.05 -14.34
CA GLY A 419 12.60 -2.01 -15.38
C GLY A 419 12.25 -3.42 -14.89
N CYS A 420 12.01 -4.29 -15.86
CA CYS A 420 11.99 -5.74 -15.68
C CYS A 420 13.44 -6.24 -15.67
N TRP A 421 13.80 -7.13 -14.75
CA TRP A 421 15.15 -7.63 -14.60
C TRP A 421 15.23 -9.12 -14.91
N LEU A 422 16.15 -9.51 -15.78
CA LEU A 422 16.56 -10.89 -15.95
C LEU A 422 17.93 -11.06 -15.28
N LEU A 423 17.96 -11.72 -14.13
CA LEU A 423 19.15 -11.96 -13.33
C LEU A 423 19.57 -13.43 -13.50
N SER A 424 20.74 -13.67 -14.09
CA SER A 424 21.33 -14.99 -14.28
C SER A 424 22.70 -15.07 -13.62
N ARG A 425 23.17 -16.29 -13.32
CA ARG A 425 24.44 -16.52 -12.59
C ARG A 425 25.65 -15.89 -13.27
N ASP A 426 25.72 -15.95 -14.59
CA ASP A 426 26.80 -15.37 -15.40
C ASP A 426 26.88 -13.84 -15.29
N MET A 427 25.77 -13.18 -15.01
CA MET A 427 25.70 -11.71 -14.88
C MET A 427 26.14 -11.20 -13.50
N LEU A 428 26.20 -12.06 -12.48
CA LEU A 428 26.48 -11.64 -11.09
C LEU A 428 27.92 -11.17 -10.86
N SER A 429 28.84 -11.46 -11.79
CA SER A 429 30.22 -10.94 -11.77
C SER A 429 30.33 -9.48 -12.23
N ALA A 430 29.30 -8.94 -12.89
CA ALA A 430 29.30 -7.56 -13.39
C ALA A 430 29.43 -6.55 -12.25
N ALA A 431 30.26 -5.52 -12.45
CA ALA A 431 30.62 -4.56 -11.40
C ALA A 431 29.44 -3.95 -10.63
N PRO A 432 28.34 -3.51 -11.27
CA PRO A 432 27.21 -2.92 -10.56
C PRO A 432 26.49 -3.90 -9.63
N ILE A 433 26.43 -5.20 -9.98
CA ILE A 433 25.67 -6.22 -9.25
C ILE A 433 26.54 -6.99 -8.26
N ARG A 434 27.85 -7.01 -8.46
CA ARG A 434 28.79 -7.78 -7.61
C ARG A 434 28.54 -7.66 -6.10
N PRO A 435 28.23 -6.46 -5.54
CA PRO A 435 27.95 -6.34 -4.10
C PRO A 435 26.75 -7.17 -3.63
N PHE A 436 25.81 -7.46 -4.52
CA PHE A 436 24.57 -8.19 -4.23
C PHE A 436 24.63 -9.67 -4.64
N ALA A 437 25.69 -10.07 -5.38
CA ALA A 437 25.84 -11.42 -5.92
C ALA A 437 25.63 -12.53 -4.86
N PRO A 438 26.24 -12.46 -3.65
CA PRO A 438 26.05 -13.54 -2.66
C PRO A 438 24.60 -13.71 -2.20
N ALA A 439 23.81 -12.63 -2.19
CA ALA A 439 22.40 -12.69 -1.81
C ALA A 439 21.54 -13.28 -2.94
N ILE A 440 21.83 -12.89 -4.19
CA ILE A 440 21.11 -13.35 -5.38
C ILE A 440 21.44 -14.83 -5.63
N GLU A 441 22.73 -15.24 -5.53
CA GLU A 441 23.16 -16.63 -5.66
C GLU A 441 22.45 -17.53 -4.67
N ARG A 442 22.46 -17.16 -3.38
CA ARG A 442 21.73 -17.91 -2.35
C ARG A 442 20.25 -18.02 -2.67
N TRP A 443 19.63 -16.93 -3.14
CA TRP A 443 18.21 -16.92 -3.51
C TRP A 443 17.93 -17.90 -4.67
N LEU A 444 18.83 -17.97 -5.67
CA LEU A 444 18.76 -18.91 -6.80
C LEU A 444 19.01 -20.36 -6.35
N ASP A 445 19.99 -20.57 -5.48
CA ASP A 445 20.33 -21.90 -4.92
C ASP A 445 19.17 -22.50 -4.14
N ASP A 446 18.54 -21.72 -3.27
CA ASP A 446 17.36 -22.12 -2.50
C ASP A 446 16.20 -22.59 -3.41
N ARG A 447 16.20 -22.17 -4.67
CA ARG A 447 15.17 -22.46 -5.68
C ARG A 447 15.64 -23.38 -6.80
N GLN A 448 16.89 -23.83 -6.73
CA GLN A 448 17.52 -24.71 -7.71
C GLN A 448 17.37 -24.16 -9.14
N SER A 449 17.68 -22.89 -9.34
CA SER A 449 17.48 -22.19 -10.62
C SER A 449 18.72 -21.42 -11.05
N ASP A 450 18.90 -21.28 -12.37
CA ASP A 450 20.02 -20.56 -12.98
C ASP A 450 19.71 -19.07 -13.20
N ALA A 451 18.45 -18.73 -13.35
CA ALA A 451 18.02 -17.35 -13.52
C ALA A 451 16.65 -17.08 -12.93
N VAL A 452 16.37 -15.81 -12.70
CA VAL A 452 15.07 -15.26 -12.31
C VAL A 452 14.72 -14.06 -13.19
N LEU A 453 13.48 -14.00 -13.63
CA LEU A 453 12.92 -12.80 -14.23
C LEU A 453 12.01 -12.11 -13.22
N VAL A 454 12.40 -10.87 -12.87
CA VAL A 454 11.70 -10.03 -11.90
C VAL A 454 10.94 -8.93 -12.64
N ARG A 455 9.66 -8.86 -12.39
CA ARG A 455 8.75 -7.86 -12.98
C ARG A 455 9.06 -6.44 -12.47
N PRO A 456 8.60 -5.40 -13.18
CA PRO A 456 8.79 -4.01 -12.73
C PRO A 456 8.22 -3.71 -11.33
N ASP A 457 7.16 -4.42 -10.91
CA ASP A 457 6.57 -4.31 -9.57
C ASP A 457 7.23 -5.22 -8.51
N ARG A 458 8.41 -5.79 -8.84
CA ARG A 458 9.28 -6.60 -7.96
C ARG A 458 8.72 -7.96 -7.59
N TYR A 459 7.72 -8.45 -8.27
CA TYR A 459 7.30 -9.84 -8.17
C TYR A 459 8.01 -10.71 -9.20
N VAL A 460 8.24 -11.97 -8.86
CA VAL A 460 8.89 -12.94 -9.74
C VAL A 460 7.93 -13.36 -10.84
N PHE A 461 8.30 -13.15 -12.08
CA PHE A 461 7.60 -13.70 -13.25
C PHE A 461 7.81 -15.20 -13.35
N GLY A 462 9.06 -15.64 -13.20
CA GLY A 462 9.46 -17.04 -13.24
C GLY A 462 10.95 -17.23 -12.97
N THR A 463 11.33 -18.49 -12.77
CA THR A 463 12.71 -18.95 -12.63
C THR A 463 12.97 -20.07 -13.62
N GLY A 464 14.22 -20.22 -14.10
CA GLY A 464 14.58 -21.29 -15.06
C GLY A 464 15.72 -20.88 -16.00
N ASP A 465 15.67 -21.36 -17.25
CA ASP A 465 16.61 -20.96 -18.29
C ASP A 465 16.39 -19.48 -18.68
N PRO A 466 17.44 -18.64 -18.74
CA PRO A 466 17.30 -17.23 -19.04
C PRO A 466 16.73 -16.94 -20.44
N ARG A 467 16.92 -17.82 -21.42
CA ARG A 467 16.40 -17.66 -22.79
C ARG A 467 14.90 -17.89 -22.81
N ASP A 468 14.44 -18.96 -22.13
CA ASP A 468 13.02 -19.31 -22.04
C ASP A 468 12.24 -18.23 -21.28
N LEU A 469 12.82 -17.74 -20.15
CA LEU A 469 12.23 -16.65 -19.38
C LEU A 469 12.07 -15.38 -20.21
N ARG A 470 13.11 -15.02 -21.00
CA ARG A 470 13.07 -13.88 -21.91
C ARG A 470 11.99 -14.07 -22.97
N ALA A 471 11.97 -15.22 -23.65
CA ALA A 471 11.01 -15.49 -24.70
C ALA A 471 9.57 -15.42 -24.19
N ALA A 472 9.27 -16.06 -23.06
CA ALA A 472 7.95 -16.02 -22.43
C ALA A 472 7.52 -14.60 -22.02
N TRP A 473 8.44 -13.79 -21.51
CA TRP A 473 8.15 -12.40 -21.16
C TRP A 473 7.87 -11.55 -22.38
N GLU A 474 8.72 -11.64 -23.43
CA GLU A 474 8.56 -10.90 -24.68
C GLU A 474 7.27 -11.29 -25.42
N GLU A 475 6.90 -12.56 -25.39
CA GLU A 475 5.62 -13.04 -25.95
C GLU A 475 4.43 -12.43 -25.20
N ALA A 476 4.44 -12.46 -23.89
CA ALA A 476 3.32 -12.02 -23.05
C ALA A 476 3.16 -10.50 -23.04
N THR A 477 4.25 -9.73 -23.09
CA THR A 477 4.24 -8.27 -22.88
C THR A 477 4.64 -7.48 -24.11
N ARG A 478 5.34 -8.07 -25.08
CA ARG A 478 6.07 -7.41 -26.18
C ARG A 478 7.22 -6.51 -25.69
N LEU A 479 7.59 -6.60 -24.41
CA LEU A 479 8.68 -5.83 -23.82
C LEU A 479 9.95 -6.67 -23.72
N ARG A 480 11.11 -6.05 -23.87
CA ARG A 480 12.39 -6.70 -23.60
C ARG A 480 12.78 -6.46 -22.14
N PRO A 481 13.27 -7.49 -21.42
CA PRO A 481 13.90 -7.27 -20.14
C PRO A 481 15.12 -6.35 -20.30
N ALA A 482 15.32 -5.44 -19.34
CA ALA A 482 16.50 -4.58 -19.34
C ALA A 482 17.77 -5.44 -19.30
N ALA A 483 18.66 -5.23 -20.27
CA ALA A 483 19.97 -5.84 -20.25
C ALA A 483 20.87 -5.05 -19.28
N LEU A 484 21.63 -5.76 -18.44
CA LEU A 484 22.66 -5.15 -17.60
C LEU A 484 23.71 -4.48 -18.49
N GLY A 485 23.85 -3.17 -18.35
CA GLY A 485 24.78 -2.38 -19.15
C GLY A 485 24.19 -1.72 -20.41
N ASP A 486 22.86 -1.75 -20.58
CA ASP A 486 22.21 -0.99 -21.65
C ASP A 486 22.17 0.51 -21.28
N PRO A 487 22.90 1.40 -21.98
CA PRO A 487 22.99 2.82 -21.64
C PRO A 487 21.64 3.56 -21.73
N VAL A 488 20.62 2.94 -22.34
CA VAL A 488 19.26 3.51 -22.42
C VAL A 488 18.54 3.48 -21.08
N ALA A 489 18.86 2.55 -20.17
CA ALA A 489 18.31 2.53 -18.81
C ALA A 489 18.94 3.61 -17.92
N ALA A 490 20.23 3.90 -18.10
CA ALA A 490 20.95 4.94 -17.36
C ALA A 490 20.74 6.36 -17.91
N ALA A 491 20.51 6.51 -19.21
CA ALA A 491 20.36 7.82 -19.86
C ALA A 491 18.99 8.51 -19.64
N ARG A 492 18.02 7.82 -19.04
CA ARG A 492 16.74 8.44 -18.62
C ARG A 492 16.76 9.00 -17.19
N GLU A 493 17.83 8.78 -16.43
CA GLU A 493 18.02 9.35 -15.08
C GLU A 493 18.72 10.71 -15.07
N ASP A 494 19.35 11.12 -16.17
CA ASP A 494 19.96 12.46 -16.32
C ASP A 494 18.96 13.50 -16.88
N ILE A 495 17.82 13.67 -16.26
CA ILE A 495 17.13 14.97 -16.30
C ILE A 495 17.73 15.79 -15.17
N ARG A 496 18.77 16.51 -15.55
CA ARG A 496 19.56 17.46 -14.75
C ARG A 496 18.68 18.45 -14.01
N ILE A 497 19.09 18.65 -12.76
CA ILE A 497 18.89 19.81 -11.88
C ILE A 497 18.76 21.11 -12.71
#